data_a55354b734afecd73086ec5dcc17c363
#
_entry.id   a55354b734afecd73086ec5dcc17c363
#
_cell.length_a   1.000
_cell.length_b   1.000
_cell.length_c   1.000
_cell.angle_alpha   90.00
_cell.angle_beta   90.00
_cell.angle_gamma   90.00
#
_symmetry.space_group_name_H-M   'P 1'
#
loop_
_entity.id
_entity.type
_entity.pdbx_description
1 polymer ?
#
loop_
_entity_poly.entity_id
_entity_poly.type
_entity_poly.pdbx_seq_one_letter_code
_entity_poly.pdbx_strand_id
1 'polypeptide(L)'
;MSGIKPARRWQPAFSPFRKEKFGRRLLARTELLIKGPLFGCRMCGNCLLQKTAFICPMECPKGMRNGPCGGVTPEKNCYVDETRKCIWYAIYKRAQKTGREETLLEVLPPLDWQKVGTETWGDVAKEIKKIGTVRFLGTLMSGKSSEKKRLWDSVFKTVRQPEWWNGDSGYHPPLYSAPFSDLEKSLRDGEFVVCTEVTPPVGSDSGRLIMDIELVKPFVRAVNFTDASSSIPKMSSIACCKVASDLKTEPVFQIAARDTTRTGLQSNILGAGQFGIRNVLCVTGDNPNVGPSPVSDMNFVDIDSVQMLWILRRMRDEGIYLDGRKMKNPPGFFLGAATSPFASDPELQAIKDQKKVNAGAQFFQTNLVFEPDRLDLWLEQLYKRDVLDKVYILVGLVPLKSFKAALYLHNKIPGVFLPANILERMEKAGDGASEEGVQIVLELIDKIKKKKGVNGIHLMTLGWEAVVGRIVTEAGLVPKPPAKRGL
;
A
#
# COMPACT_ATOMS: atom_id res chain seq x y z
N MET A 1 21.62 -8.12 20.89
CA MET A 1 22.11 -7.47 19.65
C MET A 1 22.47 -8.56 18.66
N SER A 2 21.52 -9.06 17.86
CA SER A 2 21.79 -9.98 16.77
C SER A 2 22.07 -9.13 15.53
N GLY A 3 23.31 -9.22 15.02
CA GLY A 3 23.75 -8.50 13.85
C GLY A 3 22.89 -8.81 12.64
N ILE A 4 22.05 -7.85 12.26
CA ILE A 4 21.33 -7.86 10.99
C ILE A 4 22.41 -7.75 9.92
N LYS A 5 22.65 -8.86 9.20
CA LYS A 5 23.53 -8.81 8.03
C LYS A 5 22.93 -7.80 7.05
N PRO A 6 23.75 -6.91 6.46
CA PRO A 6 23.27 -5.96 5.46
C PRO A 6 22.49 -6.72 4.40
N ALA A 7 21.30 -6.20 4.02
CA ALA A 7 20.48 -6.79 3.00
C ALA A 7 21.36 -7.13 1.81
N ARG A 8 21.41 -8.41 1.42
CA ARG A 8 22.23 -8.86 0.28
C ARG A 8 21.88 -7.95 -0.89
N ARG A 9 22.90 -7.32 -1.47
CA ARG A 9 22.70 -6.55 -2.70
C ARG A 9 21.85 -7.39 -3.63
N TRP A 10 20.72 -6.83 -4.13
CA TRP A 10 19.87 -7.51 -5.08
C TRP A 10 20.75 -8.10 -6.20
N GLN A 11 20.73 -9.40 -6.31
CA GLN A 11 21.34 -10.11 -7.42
C GLN A 11 20.20 -10.80 -8.14
N PRO A 12 20.00 -10.54 -9.44
CA PRO A 12 19.01 -11.32 -10.18
C PRO A 12 19.35 -12.81 -10.05
N ALA A 13 18.33 -13.63 -9.83
CA ALA A 13 18.47 -15.09 -9.76
C ALA A 13 19.08 -15.70 -11.05
N PHE A 14 19.19 -14.87 -12.09
CA PHE A 14 19.79 -15.21 -13.38
C PHE A 14 20.99 -14.33 -13.62
N SER A 15 22.07 -14.90 -14.21
CA SER A 15 23.19 -14.07 -14.70
C SER A 15 22.63 -12.98 -15.61
N PRO A 16 22.75 -11.70 -15.22
CA PRO A 16 22.07 -10.59 -15.88
C PRO A 16 22.38 -10.48 -17.37
N PHE A 17 23.45 -11.09 -17.83
CA PHE A 17 23.93 -10.92 -19.20
C PHE A 17 23.78 -12.18 -20.08
N ARG A 18 23.17 -13.25 -19.58
CA ARG A 18 23.10 -14.54 -20.31
C ARG A 18 22.18 -14.52 -21.54
N LYS A 19 21.15 -13.70 -21.55
CA LYS A 19 20.13 -13.65 -22.61
C LYS A 19 20.49 -12.70 -23.78
N GLU A 20 21.54 -11.89 -23.66
CA GLU A 20 21.88 -10.86 -24.63
C GLU A 20 22.97 -11.30 -25.61
N LYS A 21 22.89 -10.83 -26.87
CA LYS A 21 23.98 -10.97 -27.86
C LYS A 21 25.25 -10.25 -27.37
N PHE A 22 26.43 -10.69 -27.80
CA PHE A 22 27.73 -10.22 -27.30
C PHE A 22 27.84 -8.68 -27.23
N GLY A 23 27.50 -7.96 -28.29
CA GLY A 23 27.56 -6.49 -28.31
C GLY A 23 26.63 -5.82 -27.28
N ARG A 24 25.44 -6.36 -27.07
CA ARG A 24 24.52 -5.87 -26.02
C ARG A 24 25.03 -6.17 -24.63
N ARG A 25 25.70 -7.29 -24.40
CA ARG A 25 26.34 -7.60 -23.10
C ARG A 25 27.43 -6.61 -22.76
N LEU A 26 28.23 -6.17 -23.77
CA LEU A 26 29.26 -5.15 -23.57
C LEU A 26 28.60 -3.81 -23.20
N LEU A 27 27.57 -3.41 -23.93
CA LEU A 27 26.80 -2.20 -23.66
C LEU A 27 26.15 -2.23 -22.25
N ALA A 28 25.58 -3.38 -21.83
CA ALA A 28 25.01 -3.57 -20.50
C ALA A 28 26.07 -3.42 -19.38
N ARG A 29 27.29 -3.95 -19.60
CA ARG A 29 28.39 -3.77 -18.65
C ARG A 29 28.82 -2.31 -18.56
N THR A 30 28.95 -1.63 -19.68
CA THR A 30 29.29 -0.21 -19.71
C THR A 30 28.21 0.65 -19.04
N GLU A 31 26.94 0.36 -19.32
CA GLU A 31 25.81 1.04 -18.66
C GLU A 31 25.83 0.83 -17.13
N LEU A 32 26.10 -0.39 -16.66
CA LEU A 32 26.20 -0.70 -15.23
C LEU A 32 27.40 0.02 -14.57
N LEU A 33 28.56 0.01 -15.22
CA LEU A 33 29.76 0.69 -14.72
C LEU A 33 29.54 2.19 -14.52
N ILE A 34 28.72 2.81 -15.35
CA ILE A 34 28.41 4.24 -15.26
C ILE A 34 27.22 4.48 -14.33
N LYS A 35 26.10 3.79 -14.54
CA LYS A 35 24.87 4.02 -13.75
C LYS A 35 24.94 3.45 -12.33
N GLY A 36 25.73 2.42 -12.09
CA GLY A 36 25.91 1.82 -10.76
C GLY A 36 26.39 2.85 -9.74
N PRO A 37 27.59 3.41 -9.89
CA PRO A 37 28.12 4.40 -8.96
C PRO A 37 27.30 5.70 -8.90
N LEU A 38 26.78 6.19 -10.04
CA LEU A 38 26.11 7.48 -10.11
C LEU A 38 24.69 7.46 -9.56
N PHE A 39 23.95 6.37 -9.74
CA PHE A 39 22.49 6.30 -9.49
C PHE A 39 22.06 5.09 -8.67
N GLY A 40 22.97 4.24 -8.21
CA GLY A 40 22.63 2.98 -7.55
C GLY A 40 21.91 1.97 -8.47
N CYS A 41 22.23 1.95 -9.77
CA CYS A 41 21.53 1.13 -10.75
C CYS A 41 21.63 -0.36 -10.46
N ARG A 42 20.49 -1.07 -10.52
CA ARG A 42 20.35 -2.52 -10.32
C ARG A 42 20.11 -3.31 -11.59
N MET A 43 20.26 -2.71 -12.75
CA MET A 43 20.06 -3.35 -14.06
C MET A 43 18.70 -4.06 -14.19
N CYS A 44 17.62 -3.43 -13.72
CA CYS A 44 16.28 -4.01 -13.84
C CYS A 44 15.70 -3.96 -15.28
N GLY A 45 16.38 -3.31 -16.22
CA GLY A 45 15.93 -3.15 -17.60
C GLY A 45 14.72 -2.23 -17.81
N ASN A 46 14.10 -1.76 -16.73
CA ASN A 46 12.95 -0.84 -16.74
C ASN A 46 13.32 0.47 -16.06
N CYS A 47 14.08 1.31 -16.77
CA CYS A 47 14.70 2.50 -16.18
C CYS A 47 13.67 3.55 -15.77
N LEU A 48 13.63 3.89 -14.46
CA LEU A 48 12.74 4.89 -13.87
C LEU A 48 13.46 6.18 -13.46
N LEU A 49 14.76 6.31 -13.68
CA LEU A 49 15.58 7.40 -13.15
C LEU A 49 15.01 8.80 -13.40
N GLN A 50 14.43 9.03 -14.57
CA GLN A 50 13.81 10.33 -14.89
C GLN A 50 12.56 10.63 -14.03
N LYS A 51 11.86 9.61 -13.53
CA LYS A 51 10.65 9.76 -12.70
C LYS A 51 10.97 9.72 -11.22
N THR A 52 12.19 9.38 -10.84
CA THR A 52 12.64 9.23 -9.46
C THR A 52 13.82 10.17 -9.13
N ALA A 53 13.83 11.35 -9.76
CA ALA A 53 14.85 12.38 -9.56
C ALA A 53 16.30 11.84 -9.66
N PHE A 54 16.53 10.89 -10.56
CA PHE A 54 17.83 10.24 -10.81
C PHE A 54 18.38 9.44 -9.62
N ILE A 55 17.50 8.91 -8.78
CA ILE A 55 17.85 7.90 -7.76
C ILE A 55 17.10 6.60 -8.11
N CYS A 56 17.82 5.46 -8.16
CA CYS A 56 17.21 4.19 -8.55
C CYS A 56 16.29 3.66 -7.44
N PRO A 57 14.96 3.50 -7.68
CA PRO A 57 14.04 3.01 -6.66
C PRO A 57 14.25 1.52 -6.35
N MET A 58 14.94 0.77 -7.22
CA MET A 58 15.29 -0.64 -7.02
C MET A 58 16.33 -0.87 -5.92
N GLU A 59 16.89 0.22 -5.33
CA GLU A 59 17.64 0.18 -4.08
C GLU A 59 16.74 -0.09 -2.85
N CYS A 60 15.42 -0.01 -2.99
CA CYS A 60 14.47 -0.34 -1.93
C CYS A 60 14.52 -1.84 -1.61
N PRO A 61 14.78 -2.27 -0.35
CA PRO A 61 14.79 -3.68 0.03
C PRO A 61 13.45 -4.39 -0.20
N LYS A 62 12.35 -3.65 -0.23
CA LYS A 62 11.00 -4.15 -0.51
C LYS A 62 10.59 -4.01 -1.98
N GLY A 63 11.50 -3.66 -2.88
CA GLY A 63 11.19 -3.50 -4.30
C GLY A 63 10.11 -2.45 -4.62
N MET A 64 9.85 -1.49 -3.72
CA MET A 64 8.80 -0.47 -3.91
C MET A 64 9.09 0.42 -5.09
N ARG A 65 8.17 0.51 -6.05
CA ARG A 65 8.29 1.32 -7.26
C ARG A 65 7.43 2.58 -7.23
N ASN A 66 6.46 2.67 -6.33
CA ASN A 66 5.47 3.75 -6.29
C ASN A 66 5.43 4.58 -5.00
N GLY A 67 6.49 4.59 -4.22
CA GLY A 67 6.56 5.39 -2.99
C GLY A 67 7.00 4.59 -1.76
N PRO A 68 7.11 5.23 -0.60
CA PRO A 68 7.55 4.58 0.64
C PRO A 68 6.57 3.50 1.11
N CYS A 69 7.07 2.50 1.85
CA CYS A 69 6.23 1.39 2.32
C CYS A 69 5.47 1.67 3.63
N GLY A 70 5.72 2.79 4.28
CA GLY A 70 5.12 3.12 5.58
C GLY A 70 5.97 2.77 6.80
N GLY A 71 7.04 1.96 6.66
CA GLY A 71 7.92 1.56 7.77
C GLY A 71 9.19 2.43 7.91
N VAL A 72 9.10 3.72 7.65
CA VAL A 72 10.22 4.65 7.80
C VAL A 72 10.33 5.09 9.25
N THR A 73 11.54 5.03 9.84
CA THR A 73 11.76 5.49 11.22
C THR A 73 11.59 7.01 11.36
N PRO A 74 11.44 7.55 12.57
CA PRO A 74 11.40 9.00 12.80
C PRO A 74 12.60 9.74 12.19
N GLU A 75 13.78 9.12 12.20
CA GLU A 75 15.03 9.63 11.63
C GLU A 75 15.07 9.49 10.10
N LYS A 76 13.99 8.99 9.47
CA LYS A 76 13.85 8.74 8.03
C LYS A 76 14.74 7.59 7.54
N ASN A 77 15.12 6.66 8.39
CA ASN A 77 15.82 5.45 8.01
C ASN A 77 14.85 4.35 7.52
N CYS A 78 15.39 3.40 6.77
CA CYS A 78 14.63 2.23 6.31
C CYS A 78 14.51 1.22 7.45
N TYR A 79 13.30 0.75 7.80
CA TYR A 79 13.13 -0.23 8.88
C TYR A 79 13.69 -1.63 8.55
N VAL A 80 13.92 -1.93 7.27
CA VAL A 80 14.53 -3.19 6.82
C VAL A 80 16.05 -3.13 6.95
N ASP A 81 16.63 -1.94 6.80
CA ASP A 81 18.05 -1.65 6.89
C ASP A 81 18.24 -0.26 7.52
N GLU A 82 18.25 -0.21 8.83
CA GLU A 82 18.31 1.04 9.62
C GLU A 82 19.63 1.81 9.43
N THR A 83 20.63 1.19 8.82
CA THR A 83 21.93 1.84 8.55
C THR A 83 21.85 2.88 7.44
N ARG A 84 20.75 2.94 6.70
CA ARG A 84 20.56 3.87 5.57
C ARG A 84 19.21 4.58 5.60
N LYS A 85 19.18 5.75 4.98
CA LYS A 85 17.93 6.50 4.75
C LYS A 85 16.99 5.74 3.82
N CYS A 86 15.69 5.92 4.02
CA CYS A 86 14.71 5.42 3.09
C CYS A 86 14.96 6.00 1.68
N ILE A 87 15.05 5.12 0.68
CA ILE A 87 15.33 5.53 -0.70
C ILE A 87 14.27 6.48 -1.24
N TRP A 88 13.00 6.27 -0.88
CA TRP A 88 11.91 7.13 -1.32
C TRP A 88 11.94 8.51 -0.66
N TYR A 89 12.43 8.60 0.58
CA TYR A 89 12.68 9.89 1.20
C TYR A 89 13.83 10.63 0.50
N ALA A 90 14.90 9.93 0.11
CA ALA A 90 16.00 10.51 -0.67
C ALA A 90 15.51 10.98 -2.06
N ILE A 91 14.68 10.18 -2.76
CA ILE A 91 14.05 10.54 -4.02
C ILE A 91 13.22 11.82 -3.87
N TYR A 92 12.37 11.89 -2.86
CA TYR A 92 11.53 13.04 -2.58
C TYR A 92 12.34 14.31 -2.32
N LYS A 93 13.33 14.23 -1.41
CA LYS A 93 14.20 15.39 -1.13
C LYS A 93 14.96 15.89 -2.38
N ARG A 94 15.37 14.98 -3.24
CA ARG A 94 16.02 15.37 -4.51
C ARG A 94 15.01 15.93 -5.51
N ALA A 95 13.81 15.38 -5.57
CA ALA A 95 12.73 15.91 -6.40
C ALA A 95 12.40 17.36 -6.01
N GLN A 96 12.26 17.65 -4.71
CA GLN A 96 12.08 19.01 -4.21
C GLN A 96 13.19 19.96 -4.67
N LYS A 97 14.47 19.57 -4.49
CA LYS A 97 15.63 20.38 -4.91
C LYS A 97 15.69 20.64 -6.42
N THR A 98 15.08 19.78 -7.23
CA THR A 98 15.16 19.84 -8.70
C THR A 98 13.84 20.25 -9.35
N GLY A 99 12.80 20.62 -8.57
CA GLY A 99 11.48 21.00 -9.07
C GLY A 99 10.79 19.87 -9.84
N ARG A 100 10.90 18.62 -9.36
CA ARG A 100 10.37 17.42 -10.03
C ARG A 100 9.35 16.65 -9.23
N GLU A 101 8.73 17.24 -8.22
CA GLU A 101 7.76 16.60 -7.35
C GLU A 101 6.57 16.01 -8.12
N GLU A 102 6.11 16.70 -9.18
CA GLU A 102 5.04 16.21 -10.05
C GLU A 102 5.33 14.84 -10.66
N THR A 103 6.61 14.52 -10.92
CA THR A 103 6.98 13.21 -11.49
C THR A 103 6.69 12.06 -10.51
N LEU A 104 6.62 12.37 -9.22
CA LEU A 104 6.32 11.40 -8.17
C LEU A 104 4.84 10.99 -8.13
N LEU A 105 3.95 11.74 -8.78
CA LEU A 105 2.52 11.40 -8.89
C LEU A 105 2.24 10.34 -9.96
N GLU A 106 3.16 10.07 -10.86
CA GLU A 106 2.95 9.07 -11.91
C GLU A 106 2.87 7.66 -11.32
N VAL A 107 1.81 6.92 -11.65
CA VAL A 107 1.68 5.49 -11.33
C VAL A 107 2.64 4.70 -12.20
N LEU A 108 3.70 4.17 -11.60
CA LEU A 108 4.76 3.47 -12.30
C LEU A 108 4.42 1.99 -12.51
N PRO A 109 4.80 1.41 -13.67
CA PRO A 109 4.45 0.03 -14.01
C PRO A 109 5.15 -0.99 -13.10
N PRO A 110 4.61 -2.21 -13.01
CA PRO A 110 5.30 -3.36 -12.46
C PRO A 110 6.58 -3.66 -13.23
N LEU A 111 7.47 -4.42 -12.61
CA LEU A 111 8.70 -4.86 -13.24
C LEU A 111 8.40 -5.80 -14.42
N ASP A 112 9.00 -5.54 -15.56
CA ASP A 112 9.05 -6.51 -16.66
C ASP A 112 10.24 -7.46 -16.41
N TRP A 113 9.93 -8.63 -15.89
CA TRP A 113 10.92 -9.66 -15.54
C TRP A 113 11.76 -10.13 -16.72
N GLN A 114 11.26 -9.99 -17.96
CA GLN A 114 12.01 -10.38 -19.16
C GLN A 114 13.18 -9.42 -19.44
N LYS A 115 13.06 -8.17 -18.99
CA LYS A 115 14.09 -7.14 -19.17
C LYS A 115 15.13 -7.11 -18.05
N VAL A 116 14.93 -7.86 -16.97
CA VAL A 116 15.90 -7.87 -15.85
C VAL A 116 17.26 -8.35 -16.34
N GLY A 117 18.29 -7.56 -16.06
CA GLY A 117 19.67 -7.80 -16.50
C GLY A 117 19.97 -7.34 -17.94
N THR A 118 18.99 -6.76 -18.64
CA THR A 118 19.21 -6.18 -19.96
C THR A 118 19.59 -4.70 -19.90
N GLU A 119 20.24 -4.20 -20.95
CA GLU A 119 20.60 -2.78 -21.08
C GLU A 119 19.41 -1.93 -21.55
N THR A 120 19.47 -0.65 -21.22
CA THR A 120 18.45 0.33 -21.62
C THR A 120 18.92 1.33 -22.67
N TRP A 121 20.21 1.52 -22.83
CA TRP A 121 20.78 2.52 -23.76
C TRP A 121 20.52 2.18 -25.21
N GLY A 122 20.60 0.89 -25.58
CA GLY A 122 20.27 0.45 -26.93
C GLY A 122 18.83 0.69 -27.31
N ASP A 123 17.91 0.49 -26.37
CA ASP A 123 16.49 0.77 -26.60
C ASP A 123 16.22 2.27 -26.71
N VAL A 124 16.87 3.10 -25.88
CA VAL A 124 16.86 4.57 -26.03
C VAL A 124 17.38 4.99 -27.39
N ALA A 125 18.50 4.45 -27.83
CA ALA A 125 19.09 4.77 -29.14
C ALA A 125 18.17 4.38 -30.31
N LYS A 126 17.49 3.23 -30.22
CA LYS A 126 16.50 2.83 -31.24
C LYS A 126 15.32 3.80 -31.31
N GLU A 127 14.77 4.22 -30.18
CA GLU A 127 13.66 5.18 -30.16
C GLU A 127 14.08 6.56 -30.71
N ILE A 128 15.27 7.03 -30.37
CA ILE A 128 15.83 8.25 -30.97
C ILE A 128 15.95 8.11 -32.51
N LYS A 129 16.42 6.95 -32.98
CA LYS A 129 16.53 6.68 -34.45
C LYS A 129 15.15 6.67 -35.12
N LYS A 130 14.10 6.10 -34.47
CA LYS A 130 12.72 6.12 -34.99
C LYS A 130 12.17 7.55 -35.11
N ILE A 131 12.46 8.42 -34.16
CA ILE A 131 12.05 9.83 -34.19
C ILE A 131 12.80 10.61 -35.27
N GLY A 132 13.99 10.16 -35.63
CA GLY A 132 14.95 10.85 -36.48
C GLY A 132 15.99 11.61 -35.66
N THR A 133 17.26 11.22 -35.80
CA THR A 133 18.34 11.76 -34.96
C THR A 133 18.49 13.27 -35.11
N VAL A 134 18.36 13.80 -36.34
CA VAL A 134 18.44 15.24 -36.60
C VAL A 134 17.31 16.01 -35.93
N ARG A 135 16.05 15.51 -36.06
CA ARG A 135 14.89 16.10 -35.38
C ARG A 135 15.02 16.06 -33.88
N PHE A 136 15.52 14.95 -33.33
CA PHE A 136 15.77 14.80 -31.90
C PHE A 136 16.77 15.82 -31.38
N LEU A 137 17.93 15.94 -32.01
CA LEU A 137 18.98 16.92 -31.66
C LEU A 137 18.50 18.37 -31.84
N GLY A 138 17.81 18.67 -32.94
CA GLY A 138 17.21 19.98 -33.18
C GLY A 138 16.23 20.40 -32.08
N THR A 139 15.32 19.50 -31.64
CA THR A 139 14.41 19.78 -30.56
C THR A 139 15.13 19.97 -29.22
N LEU A 140 16.22 19.22 -28.97
CA LEU A 140 17.02 19.41 -27.74
C LEU A 140 17.75 20.76 -27.73
N MET A 141 18.19 21.24 -28.85
CA MET A 141 18.92 22.50 -28.94
C MET A 141 17.99 23.71 -28.90
N SER A 142 16.95 23.73 -29.70
CA SER A 142 16.09 24.90 -29.95
C SER A 142 14.66 24.79 -29.42
N GLY A 143 14.20 23.59 -29.05
CA GLY A 143 12.82 23.38 -28.61
C GLY A 143 12.48 23.95 -27.22
N LYS A 144 11.22 24.31 -27.02
CA LYS A 144 10.70 24.75 -25.72
C LYS A 144 10.80 23.65 -24.66
N SER A 145 10.86 23.99 -23.38
CA SER A 145 10.96 23.05 -22.28
C SER A 145 9.88 21.95 -22.32
N SER A 146 8.63 22.31 -22.67
CA SER A 146 7.53 21.36 -22.82
C SER A 146 7.70 20.39 -23.99
N GLU A 147 8.34 20.83 -25.08
CA GLU A 147 8.64 19.97 -26.25
C GLU A 147 9.78 19.00 -25.93
N LYS A 148 10.82 19.47 -25.26
CA LYS A 148 11.92 18.64 -24.76
C LYS A 148 11.40 17.58 -23.81
N LYS A 149 10.49 17.96 -22.87
CA LYS A 149 9.85 17.00 -21.94
C LYS A 149 9.07 15.93 -22.70
N ARG A 150 8.17 16.31 -23.63
CA ARG A 150 7.41 15.37 -24.45
C ARG A 150 8.28 14.44 -25.28
N LEU A 151 9.34 14.96 -25.86
CA LEU A 151 10.30 14.19 -26.63
C LEU A 151 10.97 13.11 -25.77
N TRP A 152 11.48 13.48 -24.60
CA TRP A 152 12.09 12.54 -23.69
C TRP A 152 11.08 11.53 -23.15
N ASP A 153 9.86 11.93 -22.83
CA ASP A 153 8.81 11.01 -22.38
C ASP A 153 8.48 9.96 -23.45
N SER A 154 8.44 10.35 -24.74
CA SER A 154 8.23 9.41 -25.85
C SER A 154 9.39 8.42 -26.01
N VAL A 155 10.64 8.88 -25.91
CA VAL A 155 11.83 8.02 -25.99
C VAL A 155 11.87 7.01 -24.83
N PHE A 156 11.57 7.46 -23.61
CA PHE A 156 11.64 6.60 -22.43
C PHE A 156 10.40 5.73 -22.20
N LYS A 157 9.33 5.95 -22.95
CA LYS A 157 8.10 5.14 -22.83
C LYS A 157 8.39 3.64 -22.98
N THR A 158 9.05 3.27 -24.08
CA THR A 158 9.38 1.86 -24.40
C THR A 158 10.35 1.23 -23.39
N VAL A 159 11.27 2.02 -22.86
CA VAL A 159 12.24 1.55 -21.85
C VAL A 159 11.57 1.35 -20.49
N ARG A 160 10.65 2.24 -20.15
CA ARG A 160 10.03 2.34 -18.82
C ARG A 160 8.78 1.48 -18.69
N GLN A 161 7.94 1.45 -19.74
CA GLN A 161 6.60 0.88 -19.69
C GLN A 161 6.48 -0.33 -20.61
N PRO A 162 6.01 -1.49 -20.10
CA PRO A 162 5.56 -2.57 -20.96
C PRO A 162 4.39 -2.11 -21.86
N GLU A 163 4.20 -2.75 -23.01
CA GLU A 163 3.16 -2.37 -23.99
C GLU A 163 1.75 -2.39 -23.40
N TRP A 164 1.50 -3.34 -22.50
CA TRP A 164 0.21 -3.49 -21.81
C TRP A 164 -0.03 -2.46 -20.68
N TRP A 165 0.97 -1.63 -20.34
CA TRP A 165 0.83 -0.59 -19.31
C TRP A 165 0.61 0.78 -19.96
N ASN A 166 -0.53 1.37 -19.76
CA ASN A 166 -0.88 2.67 -20.36
C ASN A 166 -0.57 3.89 -19.47
N GLY A 167 0.05 3.67 -18.32
CA GLY A 167 0.70 4.73 -17.51
C GLY A 167 -0.22 5.88 -17.08
N ASP A 168 -1.50 5.61 -16.94
CA ASP A 168 -2.47 6.60 -16.53
C ASP A 168 -2.34 6.93 -15.04
N SER A 169 -2.15 8.20 -14.73
CA SER A 169 -1.91 8.71 -13.37
C SER A 169 -2.97 9.71 -12.90
N GLY A 170 -4.01 9.93 -13.70
CA GLY A 170 -5.14 10.79 -13.34
C GLY A 170 -6.09 10.12 -12.36
N TYR A 171 -6.92 10.94 -11.70
CA TYR A 171 -8.03 10.43 -10.91
C TYR A 171 -9.16 9.92 -11.82
N HIS A 172 -9.67 8.75 -11.50
CA HIS A 172 -10.82 8.14 -12.15
C HIS A 172 -11.94 7.96 -11.12
N PRO A 173 -13.04 8.72 -11.24
CA PRO A 173 -14.21 8.46 -10.41
C PRO A 173 -14.77 7.06 -10.69
N PRO A 174 -15.36 6.39 -9.70
CA PRO A 174 -16.01 5.10 -9.90
C PRO A 174 -17.08 5.17 -11.00
N LEU A 175 -17.12 4.18 -11.89
CA LEU A 175 -18.08 4.12 -13.00
C LEU A 175 -19.43 3.45 -12.63
N TYR A 176 -19.74 3.37 -11.34
CA TYR A 176 -20.98 2.80 -10.81
C TYR A 176 -21.65 3.74 -9.81
N SER A 177 -22.98 3.73 -9.75
CA SER A 177 -23.77 4.59 -8.85
C SER A 177 -24.21 3.86 -7.57
N ALA A 178 -24.68 2.62 -7.70
CA ALA A 178 -25.13 1.83 -6.55
C ALA A 178 -23.95 1.25 -5.77
N PRO A 179 -23.91 1.36 -4.43
CA PRO A 179 -22.85 0.80 -3.62
C PRO A 179 -22.81 -0.73 -3.73
N PHE A 180 -21.63 -1.31 -3.76
CA PHE A 180 -21.46 -2.76 -3.80
C PHE A 180 -21.61 -3.44 -2.44
N SER A 181 -21.43 -2.68 -1.35
CA SER A 181 -21.37 -3.20 0.02
C SER A 181 -22.12 -2.30 1.00
N ASP A 182 -22.47 -2.84 2.17
CA ASP A 182 -23.08 -2.05 3.24
C ASP A 182 -22.09 -1.08 3.89
N LEU A 183 -20.79 -1.42 3.91
CA LEU A 183 -19.73 -0.50 4.32
C LEU A 183 -19.66 0.72 3.38
N GLU A 184 -19.63 0.48 2.08
CA GLU A 184 -19.63 1.56 1.08
C GLU A 184 -20.90 2.42 1.19
N LYS A 185 -22.05 1.77 1.37
CA LYS A 185 -23.33 2.45 1.54
C LYS A 185 -23.31 3.38 2.77
N SER A 186 -22.91 2.86 3.93
CA SER A 186 -22.83 3.65 5.16
C SER A 186 -21.90 4.84 5.04
N LEU A 187 -20.76 4.68 4.40
CA LEU A 187 -19.81 5.76 4.14
C LEU A 187 -20.39 6.83 3.20
N ARG A 188 -21.08 6.42 2.13
CA ARG A 188 -21.76 7.34 1.19
C ARG A 188 -22.91 8.08 1.85
N ASP A 189 -23.61 7.45 2.79
CA ASP A 189 -24.70 8.06 3.58
C ASP A 189 -24.16 9.01 4.68
N GLY A 190 -22.84 9.14 4.82
CA GLY A 190 -22.19 10.02 5.81
C GLY A 190 -22.17 9.46 7.23
N GLU A 191 -22.38 8.16 7.42
CA GLU A 191 -22.26 7.51 8.72
C GLU A 191 -20.78 7.44 9.15
N PHE A 192 -20.52 7.71 10.44
CA PHE A 192 -19.21 7.43 11.03
C PHE A 192 -19.12 5.95 11.36
N VAL A 193 -18.34 5.19 10.59
CA VAL A 193 -18.33 3.73 10.66
C VAL A 193 -17.28 3.16 11.59
N VAL A 194 -17.54 1.98 12.14
CA VAL A 194 -16.56 1.18 12.85
C VAL A 194 -16.31 -0.10 12.06
N CYS A 195 -15.04 -0.33 11.71
CA CYS A 195 -14.55 -1.63 11.26
C CYS A 195 -13.64 -2.23 12.34
N THR A 196 -13.52 -3.54 12.38
CA THR A 196 -12.54 -4.21 13.23
C THR A 196 -11.77 -5.27 12.46
N GLU A 197 -10.73 -5.78 13.07
CA GLU A 197 -9.92 -6.86 12.54
C GLU A 197 -10.09 -8.10 13.42
N VAL A 198 -10.28 -9.26 12.78
CA VAL A 198 -10.20 -10.56 13.45
C VAL A 198 -9.02 -11.32 12.87
N THR A 199 -8.18 -11.83 13.76
CA THR A 199 -6.95 -12.51 13.36
C THR A 199 -7.24 -13.88 12.74
N PRO A 200 -6.80 -14.14 11.50
CA PRO A 200 -6.93 -15.48 10.90
C PRO A 200 -6.22 -16.56 11.72
N PRO A 201 -6.80 -17.78 11.81
CA PRO A 201 -6.17 -18.91 12.51
C PRO A 201 -4.82 -19.31 11.88
N VAL A 202 -3.93 -19.87 12.70
CA VAL A 202 -2.66 -20.46 12.24
C VAL A 202 -2.81 -21.90 11.71
N GLY A 203 -4.02 -22.46 11.75
CA GLY A 203 -4.38 -23.79 11.28
C GLY A 203 -5.62 -23.77 10.39
N SER A 204 -6.12 -24.93 10.01
CA SER A 204 -7.31 -25.10 9.16
C SER A 204 -8.64 -25.13 9.92
N ASP A 205 -8.61 -25.10 11.26
CA ASP A 205 -9.81 -25.05 12.07
C ASP A 205 -10.34 -23.60 12.19
N SER A 206 -11.62 -23.42 11.89
CA SER A 206 -12.31 -22.12 11.94
C SER A 206 -13.12 -21.89 13.21
N GLY A 207 -13.14 -22.81 14.18
CA GLY A 207 -13.98 -22.70 15.37
C GLY A 207 -13.77 -21.42 16.14
N ARG A 208 -12.51 -21.06 16.42
CA ARG A 208 -12.17 -19.79 17.09
C ARG A 208 -12.53 -18.58 16.22
N LEU A 209 -12.28 -18.63 14.92
CA LEU A 209 -12.63 -17.57 13.97
C LEU A 209 -14.12 -17.26 14.00
N ILE A 210 -14.98 -18.30 14.00
CA ILE A 210 -16.43 -18.17 14.06
C ILE A 210 -16.86 -17.47 15.36
N MET A 211 -16.31 -17.91 16.50
CA MET A 211 -16.60 -17.29 17.81
C MET A 211 -16.23 -15.80 17.82
N ASP A 212 -15.06 -15.45 17.32
CA ASP A 212 -14.58 -14.06 17.31
C ASP A 212 -15.41 -13.19 16.35
N ILE A 213 -15.83 -13.72 15.19
CA ILE A 213 -16.73 -13.01 14.26
C ILE A 213 -18.09 -12.74 14.92
N GLU A 214 -18.72 -13.75 15.52
CA GLU A 214 -20.03 -13.58 16.18
C GLU A 214 -19.96 -12.60 17.35
N LEU A 215 -18.83 -12.55 18.05
CA LEU A 215 -18.60 -11.63 19.16
C LEU A 215 -18.58 -10.15 18.71
N VAL A 216 -17.92 -9.86 17.57
CA VAL A 216 -17.75 -8.48 17.10
C VAL A 216 -18.85 -8.00 16.17
N LYS A 217 -19.52 -8.91 15.48
CA LYS A 217 -20.56 -8.63 14.45
C LYS A 217 -21.61 -7.60 14.84
N PRO A 218 -22.19 -7.60 16.08
CA PRO A 218 -23.23 -6.63 16.45
C PRO A 218 -22.73 -5.18 16.52
N PHE A 219 -21.42 -4.97 16.61
CA PHE A 219 -20.81 -3.69 16.95
C PHE A 219 -20.07 -3.02 15.78
N VAL A 220 -19.93 -3.69 14.64
CA VAL A 220 -19.13 -3.20 13.51
C VAL A 220 -19.85 -3.29 12.19
N ARG A 221 -19.46 -2.43 11.23
CA ARG A 221 -19.97 -2.47 9.85
C ARG A 221 -19.32 -3.54 9.01
N ALA A 222 -18.03 -3.77 9.20
CA ALA A 222 -17.30 -4.78 8.48
C ALA A 222 -16.14 -5.33 9.32
N VAL A 223 -15.72 -6.56 8.99
CA VAL A 223 -14.64 -7.25 9.66
C VAL A 223 -13.51 -7.53 8.68
N ASN A 224 -12.31 -7.04 9.00
CA ASN A 224 -11.10 -7.27 8.23
C ASN A 224 -10.45 -8.61 8.58
N PHE A 225 -9.93 -9.28 7.56
CA PHE A 225 -9.09 -10.47 7.73
C PHE A 225 -7.73 -10.23 7.09
N THR A 226 -6.68 -10.21 7.91
CA THR A 226 -5.31 -9.93 7.46
C THR A 226 -4.77 -11.06 6.58
N ASP A 227 -3.90 -10.69 5.65
CA ASP A 227 -3.21 -11.63 4.77
C ASP A 227 -1.77 -11.83 5.26
N ALA A 228 -1.52 -12.95 5.95
CA ALA A 228 -0.23 -13.35 6.51
C ALA A 228 0.51 -12.20 7.22
N SER A 229 -0.18 -11.48 8.14
CA SER A 229 0.41 -10.39 8.93
C SER A 229 1.69 -10.85 9.63
N SER A 230 2.68 -9.95 9.74
CA SER A 230 4.03 -10.24 10.27
C SER A 230 4.74 -11.37 9.53
N SER A 231 4.38 -11.65 8.27
CA SER A 231 4.93 -12.75 7.47
C SER A 231 4.79 -14.14 8.10
N ILE A 232 3.75 -14.34 8.89
CA ILE A 232 3.42 -15.63 9.52
C ILE A 232 2.33 -16.32 8.68
N PRO A 233 2.52 -17.58 8.24
CA PRO A 233 1.47 -18.33 7.56
C PRO A 233 0.23 -18.49 8.44
N LYS A 234 -0.94 -18.14 7.89
CA LYS A 234 -2.24 -18.24 8.54
C LYS A 234 -3.28 -18.70 7.50
N MET A 235 -4.49 -19.03 7.96
CA MET A 235 -5.61 -19.26 7.05
C MET A 235 -5.74 -18.06 6.10
N SER A 236 -5.93 -18.31 4.81
CA SER A 236 -5.98 -17.22 3.81
C SER A 236 -7.14 -16.26 4.09
N SER A 237 -6.90 -14.97 3.88
CA SER A 237 -7.90 -13.92 4.08
C SER A 237 -9.19 -14.21 3.32
N ILE A 238 -9.13 -14.74 2.09
CA ILE A 238 -10.32 -15.08 1.30
C ILE A 238 -11.15 -16.21 1.94
N ALA A 239 -10.52 -17.20 2.57
CA ALA A 239 -11.22 -18.27 3.29
C ALA A 239 -11.94 -17.71 4.53
N CYS A 240 -11.26 -16.86 5.30
CA CYS A 240 -11.88 -16.17 6.46
C CYS A 240 -13.04 -15.28 6.03
N CYS A 241 -12.90 -14.55 4.92
CA CYS A 241 -13.98 -13.73 4.35
C CYS A 241 -15.19 -14.59 3.96
N LYS A 242 -14.98 -15.79 3.42
CA LYS A 242 -16.08 -16.71 3.09
C LYS A 242 -16.80 -17.18 4.36
N VAL A 243 -16.08 -17.54 5.41
CA VAL A 243 -16.68 -17.89 6.72
C VAL A 243 -17.51 -16.73 7.26
N ALA A 244 -16.98 -15.49 7.23
CA ALA A 244 -17.72 -14.31 7.67
C ALA A 244 -18.99 -14.06 6.84
N SER A 245 -18.92 -14.21 5.52
CA SER A 245 -20.08 -14.07 4.64
C SER A 245 -21.16 -15.09 4.93
N ASP A 246 -20.81 -16.34 5.26
CA ASP A 246 -21.75 -17.38 5.66
C ASP A 246 -22.45 -17.05 6.98
N LEU A 247 -21.75 -16.39 7.90
CA LEU A 247 -22.28 -15.85 9.15
C LEU A 247 -23.04 -14.52 8.96
N LYS A 248 -23.27 -14.06 7.72
CA LYS A 248 -23.92 -12.76 7.42
C LYS A 248 -23.19 -11.56 8.04
N THR A 249 -21.90 -11.64 8.11
CA THR A 249 -21.00 -10.55 8.51
C THR A 249 -20.29 -10.03 7.27
N GLU A 250 -20.25 -8.72 7.10
CA GLU A 250 -19.61 -8.11 5.94
C GLU A 250 -18.08 -8.16 6.08
N PRO A 251 -17.36 -8.86 5.18
CA PRO A 251 -15.92 -8.97 5.24
C PRO A 251 -15.21 -7.86 4.47
N VAL A 252 -13.99 -7.53 4.90
CA VAL A 252 -12.98 -6.81 4.11
C VAL A 252 -11.83 -7.76 3.81
N PHE A 253 -11.68 -8.09 2.53
CA PHE A 253 -10.64 -8.97 2.02
C PHE A 253 -9.33 -8.20 1.89
N GLN A 254 -8.37 -8.45 2.77
CA GLN A 254 -7.01 -7.91 2.63
C GLN A 254 -6.17 -8.78 1.70
N ILE A 255 -5.43 -8.13 0.79
CA ILE A 255 -4.49 -8.80 -0.11
C ILE A 255 -3.12 -8.14 0.04
N ALA A 256 -2.11 -8.95 0.39
CA ALA A 256 -0.73 -8.51 0.51
C ALA A 256 0.01 -8.68 -0.83
N ALA A 257 0.55 -7.58 -1.34
CA ALA A 257 1.38 -7.57 -2.56
C ALA A 257 2.61 -8.47 -2.44
N ARG A 258 3.15 -8.61 -1.22
CA ARG A 258 4.30 -9.47 -0.92
C ARG A 258 4.11 -10.91 -1.37
N ASP A 259 2.92 -11.47 -1.17
CA ASP A 259 2.65 -12.89 -1.35
C ASP A 259 1.85 -13.19 -2.62
N THR A 260 1.57 -12.16 -3.44
CA THR A 260 0.73 -12.33 -4.61
C THR A 260 1.43 -11.92 -5.91
N THR A 261 1.20 -12.69 -6.97
CA THR A 261 1.61 -12.34 -8.33
C THR A 261 0.48 -11.59 -9.03
N ARG A 262 0.80 -10.92 -10.15
CA ARG A 262 -0.23 -10.25 -10.98
C ARG A 262 -1.31 -11.20 -11.50
N THR A 263 -0.99 -12.48 -11.75
CA THR A 263 -1.99 -13.50 -12.12
C THR A 263 -2.80 -13.93 -10.91
N GLY A 264 -2.13 -14.20 -9.77
CA GLY A 264 -2.78 -14.59 -8.53
C GLY A 264 -3.75 -13.52 -8.02
N LEU A 265 -3.38 -12.24 -8.12
CA LEU A 265 -4.27 -11.12 -7.78
C LEU A 265 -5.59 -11.20 -8.56
N GLN A 266 -5.51 -11.30 -9.88
CA GLN A 266 -6.70 -11.35 -10.74
C GLN A 266 -7.57 -12.58 -10.44
N SER A 267 -6.96 -13.75 -10.23
CA SER A 267 -7.68 -14.97 -9.88
C SER A 267 -8.37 -14.89 -8.52
N ASN A 268 -7.69 -14.34 -7.50
CA ASN A 268 -8.25 -14.17 -6.17
C ASN A 268 -9.45 -13.23 -6.17
N ILE A 269 -9.42 -12.15 -6.96
CA ILE A 269 -10.55 -11.22 -7.07
C ILE A 269 -11.76 -11.84 -7.77
N LEU A 270 -11.56 -12.67 -8.78
CA LEU A 270 -12.65 -13.44 -9.38
C LEU A 270 -13.29 -14.39 -8.37
N GLY A 271 -12.49 -15.10 -7.58
CA GLY A 271 -12.96 -15.97 -6.50
C GLY A 271 -13.70 -15.20 -5.41
N ALA A 272 -13.17 -14.05 -4.97
CA ALA A 272 -13.83 -13.17 -4.00
C ALA A 272 -15.20 -12.69 -4.53
N GLY A 273 -15.26 -12.29 -5.80
CA GLY A 273 -16.52 -11.91 -6.46
C GLY A 273 -17.56 -13.03 -6.46
N GLN A 274 -17.15 -14.27 -6.72
CA GLN A 274 -18.01 -15.47 -6.67
C GLN A 274 -18.55 -15.76 -5.27
N PHE A 275 -17.74 -15.49 -4.22
CA PHE A 275 -18.17 -15.63 -2.83
C PHE A 275 -19.00 -14.46 -2.30
N GLY A 276 -19.28 -13.46 -3.12
CA GLY A 276 -20.04 -12.28 -2.70
C GLY A 276 -19.23 -11.30 -1.83
N ILE A 277 -17.91 -11.43 -1.77
CA ILE A 277 -17.02 -10.51 -1.06
C ILE A 277 -16.92 -9.21 -1.85
N ARG A 278 -17.27 -8.09 -1.22
CA ARG A 278 -17.45 -6.78 -1.88
C ARG A 278 -16.50 -5.68 -1.40
N ASN A 279 -15.74 -5.88 -0.33
CA ASN A 279 -14.73 -4.93 0.12
C ASN A 279 -13.35 -5.56 -0.04
N VAL A 280 -12.43 -4.83 -0.66
CA VAL A 280 -11.04 -5.27 -0.91
C VAL A 280 -10.08 -4.23 -0.38
N LEU A 281 -9.10 -4.63 0.43
CA LEU A 281 -8.06 -3.76 0.94
C LEU A 281 -6.69 -4.19 0.41
N CYS A 282 -6.06 -3.35 -0.39
CA CYS A 282 -4.72 -3.59 -0.93
C CYS A 282 -3.64 -3.13 0.06
N VAL A 283 -2.80 -4.05 0.49
CA VAL A 283 -1.65 -3.76 1.36
C VAL A 283 -0.34 -4.18 0.70
N THR A 284 0.78 -3.55 1.07
CA THR A 284 2.09 -3.96 0.56
C THR A 284 2.57 -5.26 1.21
N GLY A 285 2.18 -5.51 2.45
CA GLY A 285 2.70 -6.58 3.30
C GLY A 285 4.01 -6.20 4.00
N ASP A 286 4.31 -6.88 5.10
CA ASP A 286 5.54 -6.69 5.86
C ASP A 286 6.74 -7.29 5.13
N ASN A 287 7.95 -6.84 5.49
CA ASN A 287 9.14 -7.51 4.99
C ASN A 287 9.23 -8.91 5.63
N PRO A 288 9.57 -9.96 4.86
CA PRO A 288 9.70 -11.30 5.40
C PRO A 288 10.65 -11.45 6.59
N ASN A 289 11.64 -10.57 6.68
CA ASN A 289 12.61 -10.57 7.78
C ASN A 289 12.02 -10.20 9.15
N VAL A 290 10.79 -9.65 9.21
CA VAL A 290 10.08 -9.40 10.49
C VAL A 290 9.36 -10.63 11.01
N GLY A 291 9.18 -11.66 10.17
CA GLY A 291 8.54 -12.92 10.51
C GLY A 291 9.52 -14.04 10.82
N PRO A 292 9.03 -15.20 11.28
CA PRO A 292 9.84 -16.35 11.62
C PRO A 292 10.36 -17.12 10.41
N SER A 293 9.87 -16.83 9.22
CA SER A 293 10.27 -17.55 8.00
C SER A 293 11.69 -17.15 7.58
N PRO A 294 12.63 -18.10 7.47
CA PRO A 294 14.04 -17.76 7.22
C PRO A 294 14.32 -17.35 5.77
N VAL A 295 13.41 -17.50 4.84
CA VAL A 295 13.76 -17.47 3.41
C VAL A 295 12.65 -16.94 2.50
N SER A 296 12.03 -15.83 2.82
CA SER A 296 11.28 -15.16 1.76
C SER A 296 12.12 -14.02 1.19
N ASP A 297 12.55 -14.19 -0.04
CA ASP A 297 13.34 -13.18 -0.74
C ASP A 297 12.41 -12.15 -1.37
N MET A 298 12.46 -10.91 -0.87
CA MET A 298 11.69 -9.78 -1.44
C MET A 298 12.06 -9.45 -2.90
N ASN A 299 13.07 -10.09 -3.47
CA ASN A 299 13.39 -9.95 -4.90
C ASN A 299 12.29 -10.46 -5.84
N PHE A 300 11.34 -11.23 -5.33
CA PHE A 300 10.22 -11.79 -6.09
C PHE A 300 8.92 -10.98 -5.99
N VAL A 301 8.92 -9.80 -5.38
CA VAL A 301 7.73 -8.94 -5.38
C VAL A 301 7.40 -8.51 -6.79
N ASP A 302 6.27 -9.01 -7.30
CA ASP A 302 5.82 -8.79 -8.67
C ASP A 302 5.13 -7.44 -8.87
N ILE A 303 4.32 -7.04 -7.88
CA ILE A 303 3.52 -5.81 -7.89
C ILE A 303 3.52 -5.15 -6.52
N ASP A 304 3.41 -3.83 -6.45
CA ASP A 304 3.15 -3.10 -5.20
C ASP A 304 1.66 -2.74 -5.05
N SER A 305 1.27 -2.24 -3.87
CA SER A 305 -0.14 -1.93 -3.59
C SER A 305 -0.76 -0.88 -4.51
N VAL A 306 0.02 0.05 -5.07
CA VAL A 306 -0.49 1.04 -6.04
C VAL A 306 -0.80 0.37 -7.37
N GLN A 307 0.06 -0.53 -7.79
CA GLN A 307 -0.15 -1.32 -9.01
C GLN A 307 -1.33 -2.28 -8.86
N MET A 308 -1.50 -2.88 -7.68
CA MET A 308 -2.69 -3.69 -7.38
C MET A 308 -3.97 -2.87 -7.55
N LEU A 309 -4.04 -1.69 -6.94
CA LEU A 309 -5.19 -0.79 -7.07
C LEU A 309 -5.50 -0.46 -8.53
N TRP A 310 -4.48 -0.13 -9.32
CA TRP A 310 -4.63 0.18 -10.73
C TRP A 310 -5.20 -1.01 -11.53
N ILE A 311 -4.68 -2.23 -11.29
CA ILE A 311 -5.17 -3.45 -11.94
C ILE A 311 -6.63 -3.71 -11.55
N LEU A 312 -6.93 -3.66 -10.25
CA LEU A 312 -8.26 -3.96 -9.73
C LEU A 312 -9.32 -2.94 -10.18
N ARG A 313 -9.00 -1.63 -10.19
CA ARG A 313 -9.88 -0.61 -10.73
C ARG A 313 -10.27 -0.95 -12.18
N ARG A 314 -9.31 -1.31 -13.03
CA ARG A 314 -9.57 -1.63 -14.42
C ARG A 314 -10.39 -2.91 -14.60
N MET A 315 -10.15 -3.92 -13.76
CA MET A 315 -10.98 -5.13 -13.74
C MET A 315 -12.44 -4.80 -13.43
N ARG A 316 -12.68 -3.93 -12.43
CA ARG A 316 -14.03 -3.52 -12.03
C ARG A 316 -14.70 -2.58 -13.03
N ASP A 317 -14.01 -1.50 -13.44
CA ASP A 317 -14.60 -0.40 -14.16
C ASP A 317 -14.57 -0.59 -15.69
N GLU A 318 -13.51 -1.19 -16.24
CA GLU A 318 -13.32 -1.41 -17.66
C GLU A 318 -13.64 -2.86 -18.10
N GLY A 319 -13.77 -3.77 -17.14
CA GLY A 319 -14.05 -5.19 -17.40
C GLY A 319 -12.94 -5.90 -18.20
N ILE A 320 -11.67 -5.54 -17.94
CA ILE A 320 -10.53 -6.08 -18.66
C ILE A 320 -9.48 -6.68 -17.72
N TYR A 321 -8.84 -7.75 -18.18
CA TYR A 321 -7.64 -8.30 -17.55
C TYR A 321 -6.43 -7.42 -17.80
N LEU A 322 -5.35 -7.67 -17.06
CA LEU A 322 -4.10 -6.94 -17.22
C LEU A 322 -3.51 -7.05 -18.64
N ASP A 323 -3.75 -8.15 -19.33
CA ASP A 323 -3.31 -8.39 -20.71
C ASP A 323 -4.24 -7.77 -21.78
N GLY A 324 -5.28 -7.02 -21.37
CA GLY A 324 -6.21 -6.32 -22.24
C GLY A 324 -7.41 -7.16 -22.73
N ARG A 325 -7.47 -8.48 -22.43
CA ARG A 325 -8.64 -9.29 -22.78
C ARG A 325 -9.86 -8.85 -21.98
N LYS A 326 -11.02 -8.88 -22.62
CA LYS A 326 -12.30 -8.58 -21.97
C LYS A 326 -12.71 -9.69 -21.01
N MET A 327 -13.31 -9.28 -19.89
CA MET A 327 -13.78 -10.16 -18.83
C MET A 327 -15.31 -10.34 -18.98
N LYS A 328 -15.77 -11.58 -18.79
CA LYS A 328 -17.20 -11.84 -18.61
C LYS A 328 -17.56 -11.58 -17.15
N ASN A 329 -18.66 -10.86 -16.90
CA ASN A 329 -19.16 -10.57 -15.56
C ASN A 329 -18.07 -9.99 -14.63
N PRO A 330 -17.60 -8.76 -14.89
CA PRO A 330 -16.62 -8.12 -14.02
C PRO A 330 -17.07 -8.09 -12.55
N PRO A 331 -16.22 -8.39 -11.58
CA PRO A 331 -16.62 -8.38 -10.17
C PRO A 331 -16.77 -6.94 -9.68
N GLY A 332 -17.89 -6.65 -9.01
CA GLY A 332 -18.10 -5.37 -8.33
C GLY A 332 -17.55 -5.40 -6.92
N PHE A 333 -16.79 -4.36 -6.53
CA PHE A 333 -16.23 -4.24 -5.17
C PHE A 333 -15.83 -2.80 -4.84
N PHE A 334 -15.88 -2.49 -3.55
CA PHE A 334 -15.39 -1.26 -2.96
C PHE A 334 -13.89 -1.43 -2.65
N LEU A 335 -13.05 -0.56 -3.22
CA LEU A 335 -11.60 -0.75 -3.27
C LEU A 335 -10.89 0.17 -2.29
N GLY A 336 -10.16 -0.40 -1.36
CA GLY A 336 -9.42 0.32 -0.34
C GLY A 336 -7.91 0.05 -0.34
N ALA A 337 -7.20 0.85 0.43
CA ALA A 337 -5.77 0.69 0.67
C ALA A 337 -5.38 1.04 2.10
N ALA A 338 -4.34 0.37 2.61
CA ALA A 338 -3.72 0.80 3.85
C ALA A 338 -2.86 2.06 3.64
N THR A 339 -2.82 2.94 4.63
CA THR A 339 -1.92 4.11 4.66
C THR A 339 -1.25 4.26 6.03
N SER A 340 -0.12 4.97 6.09
CA SER A 340 0.65 5.17 7.33
C SER A 340 0.95 6.65 7.51
N PRO A 341 0.06 7.44 8.13
CA PRO A 341 0.16 8.90 8.22
C PRO A 341 1.47 9.41 8.84
N PHE A 342 2.09 8.62 9.69
CA PHE A 342 3.28 9.03 10.48
C PHE A 342 4.60 8.43 10.02
N ALA A 343 4.58 7.53 9.02
CA ALA A 343 5.76 6.74 8.64
C ALA A 343 6.81 7.53 7.84
N SER A 344 6.46 8.69 7.29
CA SER A 344 7.38 9.51 6.49
C SER A 344 7.07 11.00 6.67
N ASP A 345 7.62 11.82 5.81
CA ASP A 345 7.22 13.21 5.70
C ASP A 345 5.73 13.28 5.29
N PRO A 346 4.87 14.10 5.96
CA PRO A 346 3.44 14.17 5.65
C PRO A 346 3.13 14.48 4.19
N GLU A 347 3.92 15.33 3.54
CA GLU A 347 3.76 15.64 2.12
C GLU A 347 4.12 14.46 1.22
N LEU A 348 5.23 13.77 1.48
CA LEU A 348 5.60 12.56 0.76
C LEU A 348 4.55 11.46 0.91
N GLN A 349 3.97 11.31 2.11
CA GLN A 349 2.90 10.35 2.34
C GLN A 349 1.64 10.73 1.56
N ALA A 350 1.25 12.01 1.58
CA ALA A 350 0.10 12.50 0.81
C ALA A 350 0.28 12.35 -0.71
N ILE A 351 1.49 12.54 -1.24
CA ILE A 351 1.82 12.22 -2.64
C ILE A 351 1.56 10.74 -2.95
N LYS A 352 2.00 9.85 -2.08
CA LYS A 352 1.75 8.42 -2.26
C LYS A 352 0.26 8.07 -2.17
N ASP A 353 -0.46 8.69 -1.24
CA ASP A 353 -1.89 8.44 -1.05
C ASP A 353 -2.71 9.01 -2.22
N GLN A 354 -2.34 10.17 -2.76
CA GLN A 354 -2.89 10.68 -4.01
C GLN A 354 -2.69 9.67 -5.16
N LYS A 355 -1.51 9.05 -5.27
CA LYS A 355 -1.29 7.97 -6.27
C LYS A 355 -2.21 6.79 -6.07
N LYS A 356 -2.47 6.39 -4.82
CA LYS A 356 -3.42 5.30 -4.52
C LYS A 356 -4.84 5.66 -4.91
N VAL A 357 -5.28 6.90 -4.64
CA VAL A 357 -6.60 7.39 -5.04
C VAL A 357 -6.70 7.44 -6.57
N ASN A 358 -5.69 7.96 -7.25
CA ASN A 358 -5.65 7.98 -8.72
C ASN A 358 -5.63 6.56 -9.32
N ALA A 359 -4.99 5.60 -8.63
CA ALA A 359 -4.99 4.20 -9.02
C ALA A 359 -6.32 3.47 -8.73
N GLY A 360 -7.24 4.08 -7.94
CA GLY A 360 -8.58 3.54 -7.73
C GLY A 360 -8.99 3.31 -6.27
N ALA A 361 -8.18 3.70 -5.27
CA ALA A 361 -8.57 3.60 -3.87
C ALA A 361 -9.72 4.55 -3.55
N GLN A 362 -10.77 4.03 -2.92
CA GLN A 362 -11.97 4.74 -2.50
C GLN A 362 -12.07 4.89 -0.98
N PHE A 363 -11.35 4.05 -0.24
CA PHE A 363 -11.20 4.21 1.21
C PHE A 363 -9.79 3.89 1.66
N PHE A 364 -9.39 4.50 2.76
CA PHE A 364 -8.16 4.21 3.48
C PHE A 364 -8.46 3.64 4.85
N GLN A 365 -7.68 2.63 5.24
CA GLN A 365 -7.49 2.26 6.64
C GLN A 365 -6.07 2.66 7.04
N THR A 366 -5.95 3.50 8.06
CA THR A 366 -4.62 3.97 8.48
C THR A 366 -3.94 2.94 9.38
N ASN A 367 -2.62 2.99 9.44
CA ASN A 367 -1.88 2.39 10.54
C ASN A 367 -2.27 3.07 11.87
N LEU A 368 -1.82 2.54 13.00
CA LEU A 368 -2.19 2.99 14.33
C LEU A 368 -1.89 4.46 14.58
N VAL A 369 -2.89 5.17 15.12
CA VAL A 369 -2.83 6.59 15.45
C VAL A 369 -2.94 6.77 16.95
N PHE A 370 -1.88 7.29 17.58
CA PHE A 370 -1.85 7.67 18.99
C PHE A 370 -1.75 9.19 19.20
N GLU A 371 -1.50 9.96 18.14
CA GLU A 371 -1.33 11.42 18.16
C GLU A 371 -2.34 12.08 17.20
N PRO A 372 -3.61 12.30 17.62
CA PRO A 372 -4.62 12.89 16.75
C PRO A 372 -4.23 14.27 16.20
N ASP A 373 -3.51 15.08 16.96
CA ASP A 373 -3.10 16.41 16.51
C ASP A 373 -2.04 16.34 15.40
N ARG A 374 -1.21 15.32 15.43
CA ARG A 374 -0.24 15.06 14.35
C ARG A 374 -0.90 14.50 13.09
N LEU A 375 -2.04 13.83 13.24
CA LEU A 375 -2.84 13.38 12.11
C LEU A 375 -3.30 14.54 11.23
N ASP A 376 -3.55 15.71 11.84
CA ASP A 376 -3.99 16.91 11.13
C ASP A 376 -2.99 17.38 10.07
N LEU A 377 -1.69 17.21 10.32
CA LEU A 377 -0.65 17.55 9.36
C LEU A 377 -0.77 16.73 8.06
N TRP A 378 -1.12 15.47 8.17
CA TRP A 378 -1.34 14.61 7.01
C TRP A 378 -2.68 14.92 6.31
N LEU A 379 -3.76 15.12 7.06
CA LEU A 379 -5.07 15.51 6.53
C LEU A 379 -4.99 16.84 5.76
N GLU A 380 -4.24 17.82 6.28
CA GLU A 380 -3.99 19.10 5.60
C GLU A 380 -3.29 18.90 4.25
N GLN A 381 -2.31 18.00 4.18
CA GLN A 381 -1.63 17.69 2.91
C GLN A 381 -2.55 17.00 1.91
N LEU A 382 -3.45 16.12 2.36
CA LEU A 382 -4.49 15.53 1.49
C LEU A 382 -5.47 16.59 0.99
N TYR A 383 -5.87 17.52 1.85
CA TYR A 383 -6.74 18.63 1.47
C TYR A 383 -6.09 19.52 0.40
N LYS A 384 -4.83 19.96 0.61
CA LYS A 384 -4.06 20.76 -0.37
C LYS A 384 -3.90 20.07 -1.74
N ARG A 385 -4.07 18.75 -1.80
CA ARG A 385 -3.94 17.94 -3.03
C ARG A 385 -5.29 17.55 -3.63
N ASP A 386 -6.40 18.08 -3.15
CA ASP A 386 -7.76 17.72 -3.58
C ASP A 386 -8.03 16.20 -3.50
N VAL A 387 -7.52 15.55 -2.46
CA VAL A 387 -7.67 14.09 -2.26
C VAL A 387 -8.73 13.78 -1.22
N LEU A 388 -8.91 14.66 -0.24
CA LEU A 388 -9.71 14.39 0.96
C LEU A 388 -11.18 14.10 0.64
N ASP A 389 -11.74 14.73 -0.39
CA ASP A 389 -13.14 14.54 -0.82
C ASP A 389 -13.32 13.34 -1.79
N LYS A 390 -12.22 12.64 -2.13
CA LYS A 390 -12.21 11.52 -3.08
C LYS A 390 -12.03 10.16 -2.41
N VAL A 391 -11.80 10.15 -1.10
CA VAL A 391 -11.50 8.92 -0.36
C VAL A 391 -12.06 8.99 1.04
N TYR A 392 -12.67 7.91 1.51
CA TYR A 392 -13.11 7.78 2.90
C TYR A 392 -11.93 7.33 3.78
N ILE A 393 -11.79 7.91 4.98
CA ILE A 393 -10.68 7.64 5.89
C ILE A 393 -11.20 6.99 7.17
N LEU A 394 -10.72 5.76 7.43
CA LEU A 394 -10.94 5.03 8.67
C LEU A 394 -9.64 4.98 9.46
N VAL A 395 -9.62 5.60 10.62
CA VAL A 395 -8.41 5.77 11.43
C VAL A 395 -8.16 4.51 12.26
N GLY A 396 -6.96 3.96 12.14
CA GLY A 396 -6.51 2.77 12.87
C GLY A 396 -6.27 3.04 14.35
N LEU A 397 -6.90 2.27 15.22
CA LEU A 397 -6.76 2.34 16.68
C LEU A 397 -6.54 0.93 17.26
N VAL A 398 -5.85 0.85 18.39
CA VAL A 398 -5.64 -0.42 19.10
C VAL A 398 -5.81 -0.22 20.60
N PRO A 399 -6.64 -1.04 21.27
CA PRO A 399 -6.71 -1.07 22.72
C PRO A 399 -5.45 -1.75 23.29
N LEU A 400 -4.73 -1.04 24.16
CA LEU A 400 -3.50 -1.51 24.77
C LEU A 400 -3.81 -2.42 25.96
N LYS A 401 -3.64 -3.73 25.79
CA LYS A 401 -3.99 -4.71 26.84
C LYS A 401 -3.03 -4.71 28.04
N SER A 402 -1.78 -4.28 27.85
CA SER A 402 -0.74 -4.24 28.87
C SER A 402 0.40 -3.32 28.48
N PHE A 403 1.20 -2.87 29.44
CA PHE A 403 2.45 -2.12 29.16
C PHE A 403 3.42 -2.89 28.26
N LYS A 404 3.53 -4.22 28.44
CA LYS A 404 4.35 -5.08 27.57
C LYS A 404 3.86 -5.03 26.11
N ALA A 405 2.55 -5.04 25.89
CA ALA A 405 1.98 -4.90 24.54
C ALA A 405 2.26 -3.51 23.95
N ALA A 406 2.18 -2.44 24.74
CA ALA A 406 2.53 -1.09 24.34
C ALA A 406 3.99 -0.98 23.92
N LEU A 407 4.91 -1.52 24.71
CA LEU A 407 6.35 -1.57 24.37
C LEU A 407 6.63 -2.41 23.12
N TYR A 408 5.92 -3.52 22.94
CA TYR A 408 6.04 -4.34 21.73
C TYR A 408 5.65 -3.56 20.48
N LEU A 409 4.50 -2.88 20.51
CA LEU A 409 4.03 -2.04 19.39
C LEU A 409 5.04 -0.93 19.08
N HIS A 410 5.50 -0.22 20.11
CA HIS A 410 6.46 0.87 19.97
C HIS A 410 7.81 0.43 19.36
N ASN A 411 8.33 -0.71 19.82
CA ASN A 411 9.70 -1.13 19.49
C ASN A 411 9.79 -2.11 18.31
N LYS A 412 8.69 -2.80 17.96
CA LYS A 412 8.74 -3.94 17.02
C LYS A 412 7.87 -3.75 15.78
N ILE A 413 6.82 -2.93 15.85
CA ILE A 413 5.93 -2.76 14.71
C ILE A 413 6.38 -1.56 13.86
N PRO A 414 6.77 -1.79 12.59
CA PRO A 414 7.27 -0.72 11.73
C PRO A 414 6.24 0.40 11.53
N GLY A 415 6.66 1.65 11.74
CA GLY A 415 5.82 2.82 11.55
C GLY A 415 4.83 3.10 12.68
N VAL A 416 4.91 2.38 13.81
CA VAL A 416 4.11 2.60 15.01
C VAL A 416 4.99 3.19 16.12
N PHE A 417 4.63 4.38 16.58
CA PHE A 417 5.33 5.09 17.65
C PHE A 417 4.30 5.55 18.69
N LEU A 418 4.46 5.07 19.92
CA LEU A 418 3.64 5.52 21.02
C LEU A 418 4.30 6.75 21.68
N PRO A 419 3.53 7.83 21.92
CA PRO A 419 3.98 8.98 22.68
C PRO A 419 4.41 8.61 24.10
N ALA A 420 5.38 9.32 24.65
CA ALA A 420 5.92 9.04 25.98
C ALA A 420 4.84 9.05 27.08
N ASN A 421 3.90 9.99 27.02
CA ASN A 421 2.79 10.08 27.96
C ASN A 421 1.88 8.85 27.95
N ILE A 422 1.67 8.21 26.78
CA ILE A 422 0.89 6.97 26.69
C ILE A 422 1.65 5.81 27.30
N LEU A 423 2.96 5.71 27.04
CA LEU A 423 3.81 4.69 27.65
C LEU A 423 3.84 4.82 29.18
N GLU A 424 3.98 6.06 29.71
CA GLU A 424 3.95 6.33 31.14
C GLU A 424 2.59 5.99 31.77
N ARG A 425 1.48 6.31 31.11
CA ARG A 425 0.14 5.95 31.58
C ARG A 425 0.00 4.44 31.71
N MET A 426 0.39 3.70 30.67
CA MET A 426 0.32 2.23 30.66
C MET A 426 1.23 1.60 31.71
N GLU A 427 2.42 2.18 31.99
CA GLU A 427 3.34 1.71 33.01
C GLU A 427 2.77 1.94 34.41
N LYS A 428 2.29 3.15 34.70
CA LYS A 428 1.70 3.53 36.00
C LYS A 428 0.44 2.76 36.34
N ALA A 429 -0.31 2.34 35.32
CA ALA A 429 -1.57 1.60 35.52
C ALA A 429 -1.35 0.17 36.08
N GLY A 430 -0.16 -0.42 35.99
CA GLY A 430 0.15 -1.73 36.55
C GLY A 430 -0.87 -2.80 36.14
N ASP A 431 -1.53 -3.42 37.13
CA ASP A 431 -2.57 -4.43 36.92
C ASP A 431 -3.85 -3.85 36.25
N GLY A 432 -4.08 -2.54 36.34
CA GLY A 432 -5.16 -1.81 35.67
C GLY A 432 -4.88 -1.45 34.20
N ALA A 433 -3.74 -1.87 33.63
CA ALA A 433 -3.30 -1.45 32.29
C ALA A 433 -4.31 -1.75 31.18
N SER A 434 -5.09 -2.82 31.27
CA SER A 434 -6.12 -3.14 30.29
C SER A 434 -7.27 -2.11 30.30
N GLU A 435 -7.66 -1.66 31.49
CA GLU A 435 -8.66 -0.61 31.65
C GLU A 435 -8.14 0.74 31.12
N GLU A 436 -6.91 1.09 31.48
CA GLU A 436 -6.24 2.29 31.00
C GLU A 436 -6.13 2.30 29.46
N GLY A 437 -5.83 1.14 28.87
CA GLY A 437 -5.77 0.99 27.40
C GLY A 437 -7.13 1.21 26.72
N VAL A 438 -8.24 0.84 27.36
CA VAL A 438 -9.59 1.14 26.89
C VAL A 438 -9.85 2.64 26.98
N GLN A 439 -9.53 3.27 28.12
CA GLN A 439 -9.70 4.73 28.30
C GLN A 439 -8.91 5.53 27.28
N ILE A 440 -7.65 5.16 27.00
CA ILE A 440 -6.84 5.79 25.96
C ILE A 440 -7.55 5.73 24.60
N VAL A 441 -8.10 4.58 24.20
CA VAL A 441 -8.79 4.44 22.92
C VAL A 441 -10.07 5.27 22.88
N LEU A 442 -10.84 5.33 23.95
CA LEU A 442 -12.05 6.17 24.03
C LEU A 442 -11.71 7.65 23.89
N GLU A 443 -10.67 8.14 24.55
CA GLU A 443 -10.17 9.51 24.40
C GLU A 443 -9.71 9.81 22.97
N LEU A 444 -9.03 8.85 22.33
CA LEU A 444 -8.62 8.98 20.92
C LEU A 444 -9.83 9.04 19.99
N ILE A 445 -10.83 8.17 20.19
CA ILE A 445 -12.07 8.18 19.40
C ILE A 445 -12.76 9.52 19.52
N ASP A 446 -12.89 10.07 20.74
CA ASP A 446 -13.56 11.36 20.96
C ASP A 446 -12.88 12.54 20.23
N LYS A 447 -11.56 12.52 20.13
CA LYS A 447 -10.79 13.49 19.33
C LYS A 447 -10.92 13.26 17.84
N ILE A 448 -10.84 11.99 17.39
CA ILE A 448 -10.79 11.59 15.98
C ILE A 448 -12.14 11.84 15.29
N LYS A 449 -13.26 11.52 15.95
CA LYS A 449 -14.60 11.71 15.37
C LYS A 449 -14.95 13.19 15.08
N LYS A 450 -14.20 14.14 15.63
CA LYS A 450 -14.36 15.58 15.40
C LYS A 450 -13.53 16.10 14.22
N LYS A 451 -12.64 15.26 13.64
CA LYS A 451 -11.74 15.69 12.58
C LYS A 451 -12.41 15.66 11.22
N LYS A 452 -12.34 16.78 10.50
CA LYS A 452 -12.86 16.86 9.13
C LYS A 452 -12.13 15.89 8.20
N GLY A 453 -12.88 15.15 7.41
CA GLY A 453 -12.33 14.18 6.44
C GLY A 453 -12.09 12.79 7.03
N VAL A 454 -12.34 12.57 8.33
CA VAL A 454 -12.37 11.23 8.93
C VAL A 454 -13.79 10.71 8.93
N ASN A 455 -13.98 9.49 8.39
CA ASN A 455 -15.28 8.88 8.17
C ASN A 455 -15.54 7.65 9.07
N GLY A 456 -14.57 7.27 9.89
CA GLY A 456 -14.71 6.13 10.79
C GLY A 456 -13.40 5.73 11.44
N ILE A 457 -13.47 4.61 12.15
CA ILE A 457 -12.32 3.99 12.81
C ILE A 457 -12.17 2.52 12.38
N HIS A 458 -10.95 2.05 12.45
CA HIS A 458 -10.58 0.65 12.29
C HIS A 458 -9.92 0.14 13.57
N LEU A 459 -10.62 -0.69 14.36
CA LEU A 459 -10.12 -1.24 15.61
C LEU A 459 -9.30 -2.51 15.34
N MET A 460 -8.01 -2.47 15.65
CA MET A 460 -7.09 -3.60 15.57
C MET A 460 -6.95 -4.24 16.96
N THR A 461 -7.65 -5.35 17.20
CA THR A 461 -7.76 -5.94 18.53
C THR A 461 -6.55 -6.73 18.98
N LEU A 462 -5.75 -7.22 18.04
CA LEU A 462 -4.56 -8.06 18.28
C LEU A 462 -4.86 -9.27 19.18
N GLY A 463 -6.01 -9.93 18.96
CA GLY A 463 -6.45 -11.10 19.72
C GLY A 463 -7.24 -10.75 20.99
N TRP A 464 -7.74 -9.52 21.10
CA TRP A 464 -8.61 -9.09 22.21
C TRP A 464 -9.97 -8.62 21.71
N GLU A 465 -10.63 -9.46 20.90
CA GLU A 465 -11.90 -9.17 20.23
C GLU A 465 -13.04 -8.85 21.20
N ALA A 466 -13.01 -9.44 22.40
CA ALA A 466 -14.01 -9.21 23.44
C ALA A 466 -14.15 -7.74 23.88
N VAL A 467 -13.15 -6.90 23.67
CA VAL A 467 -13.19 -5.48 24.06
C VAL A 467 -13.96 -4.61 23.07
N VAL A 468 -14.17 -5.07 21.83
CA VAL A 468 -14.80 -4.30 20.74
C VAL A 468 -16.19 -3.81 21.14
N GLY A 469 -17.04 -4.72 21.64
CA GLY A 469 -18.40 -4.37 22.05
C GLY A 469 -18.44 -3.27 23.10
N ARG A 470 -17.56 -3.33 24.09
CA ARG A 470 -17.43 -2.33 25.13
C ARG A 470 -17.00 -0.96 24.55
N ILE A 471 -15.89 -0.92 23.81
CA ILE A 471 -15.37 0.33 23.23
C ILE A 471 -16.40 1.00 22.34
N VAL A 472 -17.04 0.24 21.46
CA VAL A 472 -18.01 0.77 20.51
C VAL A 472 -19.26 1.30 21.21
N THR A 473 -19.72 0.61 22.28
CA THR A 473 -20.88 1.03 23.08
C THR A 473 -20.57 2.29 23.89
N GLU A 474 -19.44 2.34 24.61
CA GLU A 474 -19.04 3.50 25.42
C GLU A 474 -18.72 4.72 24.53
N ALA A 475 -18.20 4.53 23.33
CA ALA A 475 -17.98 5.60 22.36
C ALA A 475 -19.27 6.10 21.68
N GLY A 476 -20.41 5.43 21.88
CA GLY A 476 -21.70 5.78 21.25
C GLY A 476 -21.70 5.51 19.73
N LEU A 477 -20.98 4.49 19.26
CA LEU A 477 -20.77 4.19 17.85
C LEU A 477 -21.44 2.89 17.39
N VAL A 478 -22.34 2.31 18.19
CA VAL A 478 -23.05 1.08 17.80
C VAL A 478 -23.79 1.29 16.47
N PRO A 479 -23.55 0.46 15.44
CA PRO A 479 -24.17 0.62 14.14
C PRO A 479 -25.71 0.54 14.24
N LYS A 480 -26.40 1.44 13.54
CA LYS A 480 -27.84 1.26 13.36
C LYS A 480 -28.12 -0.03 12.60
N PRO A 481 -29.15 -0.81 12.97
CA PRO A 481 -29.49 -1.98 12.18
C PRO A 481 -29.77 -1.58 10.72
N PRO A 482 -29.36 -2.41 9.74
CA PRO A 482 -29.62 -2.11 8.34
C PRO A 482 -31.13 -1.93 8.14
N ALA A 483 -31.52 -0.90 7.42
CA ALA A 483 -32.92 -0.71 7.04
C ALA A 483 -33.40 -2.01 6.38
N LYS A 484 -34.53 -2.56 6.86
CA LYS A 484 -35.12 -3.79 6.27
C LYS A 484 -35.23 -3.54 4.76
N ARG A 485 -34.49 -4.30 3.96
CA ARG A 485 -34.71 -4.32 2.52
C ARG A 485 -36.17 -4.77 2.33
N GLY A 486 -37.03 -3.88 1.85
CA GLY A 486 -38.38 -4.27 1.45
C GLY A 486 -38.27 -5.45 0.51
N LEU A 487 -38.98 -6.53 0.81
CA LEU A 487 -39.14 -7.71 -0.02
C LEU A 487 -39.73 -7.34 -1.39
#